data_1bdeec0486f7b0a36f9c42dbb6bea92b
#
_entry.id   1bdeec0486f7b0a36f9c42dbb6bea92b
#
_cell.length_a   1.000
_cell.length_b   1.000
_cell.length_c   1.000
_cell.angle_alpha   90.00
_cell.angle_beta   90.00
_cell.angle_gamma   90.00
#
_symmetry.space_group_name_H-M   'P 1'
#
loop_
_entity.id
_entity.type
_entity.pdbx_description
1 polymer ?
#
loop_
_entity_poly.entity_id
_entity_poly.type
_entity_poly.pdbx_seq_one_letter_code
_entity_poly.pdbx_strand_id
1 'polypeptide(L)'
;QGTAILEAEAEALGALPGQGGWGPIEKAFRAALAQATDPREYGVGTGPKQPFPALLGAQLAIPELRDDAMMTLTALCRRGLQDHVGGGFFNHSLDRSWREPYPERRTDHTALLLLTLTEALRYGPDPLFSQALSRGTAWLCDLLEAHGGRLPVAEHTVLRDDPQGPFLYHRADLARGLPEPAYAVLETLYGLDKAANAGRLWRLERRDSWRSVVDRLGLDSSAAREALESGLDWMKNQRPALDFTALYPTLGNALAARALLVAGAALSNERALTHGQALLEELLQDGVDDVPLAWGLGEMGWLPDPAAPPSTPEARLGAQGALLLGIFEALQVDWHPLLAARGEQLAEALAEDLSFEAVEAGDGARQSPLIMALEALLIAAALFQNSSWEALGRKKLNELSSPARGRPLHYASALTLAQQLPEVVVLRGPDAGARATALRQGAEGRKGFRRWTFAPPAPWLAAHVTDEGERWDQLRLTATGPAQSIAPPEASEAPRGGGKVLAFPGPKGKPAS
;
A
#
# COMPACT_ATOMS: atom_id res chain seq x y z
N GLN A 1 -22.83 2.10 -4.36
CA GLN A 1 -23.14 3.43 -3.79
C GLN A 1 -21.90 4.30 -3.68
N GLY A 2 -20.71 3.80 -3.28
CA GLY A 2 -19.48 4.58 -3.26
C GLY A 2 -19.10 5.10 -4.66
N THR A 3 -19.17 4.25 -5.67
CA THR A 3 -18.94 4.63 -7.06
C THR A 3 -20.02 5.62 -7.54
N ALA A 4 -21.29 5.41 -7.15
CA ALA A 4 -22.38 6.33 -7.47
C ALA A 4 -22.27 7.69 -6.78
N ILE A 5 -21.63 7.79 -5.62
CA ILE A 5 -21.33 9.08 -4.96
C ILE A 5 -20.27 9.84 -5.77
N LEU A 6 -19.22 9.14 -6.20
CA LEU A 6 -18.18 9.71 -7.05
C LEU A 6 -18.75 10.15 -8.41
N GLU A 7 -19.69 9.39 -8.97
CA GLU A 7 -20.40 9.73 -10.21
C GLU A 7 -21.38 10.90 -10.04
N ALA A 8 -22.13 10.96 -8.94
CA ALA A 8 -23.06 12.05 -8.65
C ALA A 8 -22.35 13.40 -8.39
N GLU A 9 -21.14 13.37 -7.87
CA GLU A 9 -20.30 14.56 -7.73
C GLU A 9 -19.89 15.15 -9.09
N ALA A 10 -19.68 14.28 -10.06
CA ALA A 10 -19.33 14.69 -11.41
C ALA A 10 -20.44 15.50 -12.10
N GLU A 11 -21.70 15.19 -11.82
CA GLU A 11 -22.86 15.93 -12.37
C GLU A 11 -23.10 17.26 -11.65
N ALA A 12 -22.75 17.34 -10.33
CA ALA A 12 -23.06 18.52 -9.51
C ALA A 12 -22.08 19.70 -9.72
N LEU A 13 -20.84 19.44 -10.15
CA LEU A 13 -19.78 20.46 -10.17
C LEU A 13 -19.59 21.18 -11.52
N GLY A 14 -20.26 20.81 -12.58
CA GLY A 14 -20.19 21.46 -13.89
C GLY A 14 -18.76 21.87 -14.30
N ALA A 15 -18.35 21.65 -15.51
CA ALA A 15 -17.01 21.98 -16.01
C ALA A 15 -16.73 23.50 -15.86
N LEU A 16 -15.87 23.89 -14.92
CA LEU A 16 -15.37 25.25 -14.79
C LEU A 16 -14.23 25.48 -15.80
N PRO A 17 -14.37 26.40 -16.76
CA PRO A 17 -13.25 26.79 -17.62
C PRO A 17 -12.27 27.66 -16.84
N GLY A 18 -10.99 27.31 -16.82
CA GLY A 18 -9.98 28.15 -16.21
C GLY A 18 -8.58 27.55 -16.19
N GLN A 19 -7.61 28.33 -16.66
CA GLN A 19 -6.17 28.07 -16.50
C GLN A 19 -5.82 28.23 -15.01
N GLY A 20 -5.46 27.16 -14.34
CA GLY A 20 -4.95 27.19 -12.98
C GLY A 20 -4.41 25.82 -12.60
N GLY A 21 -3.21 25.76 -12.00
CA GLY A 21 -2.54 24.53 -11.58
C GLY A 21 -3.35 23.69 -10.57
N TRP A 22 -2.70 22.72 -9.95
CA TRP A 22 -3.31 21.74 -9.04
C TRP A 22 -3.81 22.30 -7.70
N GLY A 23 -3.40 23.50 -7.29
CA GLY A 23 -3.87 24.13 -6.03
C GLY A 23 -5.39 24.34 -5.94
N PRO A 24 -6.07 24.88 -6.96
CA PRO A 24 -7.54 24.94 -6.98
C PRO A 24 -8.22 23.57 -6.94
N ILE A 25 -7.60 22.54 -7.56
CA ILE A 25 -8.10 21.17 -7.53
C ILE A 25 -7.99 20.59 -6.13
N GLU A 26 -6.89 20.82 -5.42
CA GLU A 26 -6.75 20.43 -4.02
C GLU A 26 -7.85 21.03 -3.14
N LYS A 27 -8.14 22.32 -3.32
CA LYS A 27 -9.21 22.97 -2.56
C LYS A 27 -10.58 22.35 -2.84
N ALA A 28 -10.87 22.05 -4.12
CA ALA A 28 -12.09 21.34 -4.50
C ALA A 28 -12.13 19.91 -3.94
N PHE A 29 -11.01 19.19 -3.99
CA PHE A 29 -10.85 17.85 -3.42
C PHE A 29 -11.17 17.84 -1.92
N ARG A 30 -10.61 18.79 -1.14
CA ARG A 30 -10.87 18.91 0.29
C ARG A 30 -12.35 19.16 0.58
N ALA A 31 -12.99 20.05 -0.19
CA ALA A 31 -14.41 20.38 -0.02
C ALA A 31 -15.31 19.17 -0.35
N ALA A 32 -15.05 18.51 -1.46
CA ALA A 32 -15.78 17.32 -1.89
C ALA A 32 -15.62 16.15 -0.91
N LEU A 33 -14.39 15.93 -0.44
CA LEU A 33 -14.10 14.87 0.54
C LEU A 33 -14.83 15.13 1.87
N ALA A 34 -14.85 16.36 2.36
CA ALA A 34 -15.55 16.72 3.59
C ALA A 34 -17.07 16.45 3.51
N GLN A 35 -17.67 16.60 2.31
CA GLN A 35 -19.07 16.27 2.08
C GLN A 35 -19.32 14.77 1.95
N ALA A 36 -18.39 14.04 1.34
CA ALA A 36 -18.52 12.62 1.05
C ALA A 36 -18.15 11.72 2.25
N THR A 37 -17.32 12.22 3.19
CA THR A 37 -16.83 11.44 4.35
C THR A 37 -17.94 11.19 5.36
N ASP A 38 -18.04 9.95 5.83
CA ASP A 38 -18.92 9.57 6.93
C ASP A 38 -18.33 10.02 8.29
N PRO A 39 -18.97 10.98 8.98
CA PRO A 39 -18.41 11.52 10.22
C PRO A 39 -18.50 10.56 11.43
N ARG A 40 -19.22 9.43 11.30
CA ARG A 40 -19.41 8.46 12.40
C ARG A 40 -18.59 7.19 12.20
N GLU A 41 -18.61 6.69 10.96
CA GLU A 41 -18.04 5.37 10.66
C GLU A 41 -16.79 5.47 9.78
N TYR A 42 -16.40 6.69 9.42
CA TYR A 42 -15.25 7.03 8.57
C TYR A 42 -15.33 6.48 7.14
N GLY A 43 -14.43 6.93 6.28
CA GLY A 43 -14.43 6.61 4.86
C GLY A 43 -15.58 7.28 4.09
N VAL A 44 -15.64 7.05 2.78
CA VAL A 44 -16.59 7.70 1.88
C VAL A 44 -17.92 6.97 1.86
N GLY A 45 -19.02 7.73 1.97
CA GLY A 45 -20.39 7.24 1.87
C GLY A 45 -20.98 6.74 3.17
N THR A 46 -22.32 6.72 3.22
CA THR A 46 -23.12 6.33 4.40
C THR A 46 -23.87 5.00 4.22
N GLY A 47 -23.57 4.27 3.14
CA GLY A 47 -24.08 2.92 2.85
C GLY A 47 -22.94 1.90 2.76
N PRO A 48 -23.00 0.94 1.83
CA PRO A 48 -21.88 0.08 1.49
C PRO A 48 -20.64 0.90 1.14
N LYS A 49 -19.46 0.45 1.59
CA LYS A 49 -18.22 1.24 1.52
C LYS A 49 -17.10 0.51 0.81
N GLN A 50 -16.37 1.29 0.02
CA GLN A 50 -15.09 0.90 -0.57
C GLN A 50 -13.94 1.55 0.21
N PRO A 51 -12.77 0.89 0.37
CA PRO A 51 -11.62 1.49 1.05
C PRO A 51 -10.98 2.65 0.31
N PHE A 52 -11.03 2.68 -1.03
CA PHE A 52 -10.44 3.72 -1.89
C PHE A 52 -8.98 4.04 -1.55
N PRO A 53 -8.01 3.14 -1.78
CA PRO A 53 -6.60 3.36 -1.43
C PRO A 53 -6.00 4.64 -2.02
N ALA A 54 -6.42 5.05 -3.24
CA ALA A 54 -5.99 6.30 -3.87
C ALA A 54 -6.42 7.54 -3.06
N LEU A 55 -7.68 7.57 -2.58
CA LEU A 55 -8.17 8.64 -1.70
C LEU A 55 -7.42 8.67 -0.38
N LEU A 56 -7.20 7.50 0.24
CA LEU A 56 -6.44 7.41 1.48
C LEU A 56 -5.00 7.90 1.29
N GLY A 57 -4.36 7.55 0.18
CA GLY A 57 -3.02 8.04 -0.18
C GLY A 57 -2.97 9.56 -0.30
N ALA A 58 -3.97 10.17 -0.96
CA ALA A 58 -4.07 11.62 -1.08
C ALA A 58 -4.32 12.31 0.28
N GLN A 59 -5.18 11.72 1.12
CA GLN A 59 -5.40 12.24 2.47
C GLN A 59 -4.14 12.17 3.35
N LEU A 60 -3.38 11.07 3.28
CA LEU A 60 -2.11 10.95 4.00
C LEU A 60 -1.07 11.98 3.54
N ALA A 61 -1.04 12.29 2.24
CA ALA A 61 -0.13 13.27 1.66
C ALA A 61 -0.45 14.71 2.09
N ILE A 62 -1.73 15.02 2.33
CA ILE A 62 -2.21 16.35 2.73
C ILE A 62 -2.27 16.42 4.26
N PRO A 63 -1.42 17.23 4.94
CA PRO A 63 -1.29 17.24 6.39
C PRO A 63 -2.61 17.40 7.14
N GLU A 64 -3.51 18.26 6.65
CA GLU A 64 -4.79 18.58 7.31
C GLU A 64 -5.86 17.48 7.15
N LEU A 65 -5.66 16.52 6.23
CA LEU A 65 -6.56 15.39 6.02
C LEU A 65 -6.02 14.07 6.57
N ARG A 66 -4.79 14.09 7.07
CA ARG A 66 -4.09 12.88 7.52
C ARG A 66 -4.81 12.17 8.65
N ASP A 67 -5.32 12.90 9.62
CA ASP A 67 -6.04 12.30 10.75
C ASP A 67 -7.30 11.57 10.29
N ASP A 68 -8.02 12.08 9.30
CA ASP A 68 -9.20 11.41 8.72
C ASP A 68 -8.82 10.10 8.02
N ALA A 69 -7.68 10.08 7.29
CA ALA A 69 -7.14 8.86 6.71
C ALA A 69 -6.77 7.83 7.79
N MET A 70 -6.07 8.27 8.85
CA MET A 70 -5.67 7.40 9.97
C MET A 70 -6.90 6.81 10.69
N MET A 71 -7.96 7.59 10.88
CA MET A 71 -9.22 7.11 11.47
C MET A 71 -9.91 6.10 10.56
N THR A 72 -9.93 6.33 9.25
CA THR A 72 -10.47 5.38 8.27
C THR A 72 -9.68 4.07 8.27
N LEU A 73 -8.35 4.14 8.19
CA LEU A 73 -7.47 2.95 8.26
C LEU A 73 -7.65 2.19 9.58
N THR A 74 -7.81 2.92 10.70
CA THR A 74 -8.13 2.31 11.99
C THR A 74 -9.44 1.52 11.93
N ALA A 75 -10.48 2.07 11.30
CA ALA A 75 -11.75 1.37 11.15
C ALA A 75 -11.59 0.09 10.28
N LEU A 76 -10.85 0.18 9.16
CA LEU A 76 -10.57 -0.96 8.28
C LEU A 76 -9.81 -2.08 9.02
N CYS A 77 -8.78 -1.71 9.79
CA CYS A 77 -7.92 -2.67 10.52
C CYS A 77 -8.53 -3.22 11.81
N ARG A 78 -9.57 -2.59 12.35
CA ARG A 78 -10.23 -3.06 13.59
C ARG A 78 -11.46 -3.90 13.34
N ARG A 79 -12.16 -3.65 12.24
CA ARG A 79 -13.50 -4.19 11.99
C ARG A 79 -13.46 -5.38 11.01
N GLY A 80 -14.61 -5.75 10.48
CA GLY A 80 -14.78 -6.97 9.69
C GLY A 80 -14.16 -6.93 8.29
N LEU A 81 -13.63 -5.78 7.82
CA LEU A 81 -12.98 -5.73 6.52
C LEU A 81 -11.61 -6.42 6.50
N GLN A 82 -10.89 -6.43 7.62
CA GLN A 82 -9.67 -7.21 7.77
C GLN A 82 -10.01 -8.65 8.20
N ASP A 83 -9.41 -9.64 7.56
CA ASP A 83 -9.37 -10.98 8.11
C ASP A 83 -8.33 -11.06 9.23
N HIS A 84 -8.79 -11.02 10.46
CA HIS A 84 -7.92 -11.04 11.64
C HIS A 84 -7.20 -12.37 11.86
N VAL A 85 -7.66 -13.46 11.25
CA VAL A 85 -7.10 -14.81 11.40
C VAL A 85 -6.10 -15.12 10.29
N GLY A 86 -6.53 -15.14 9.04
CA GLY A 86 -5.68 -15.50 7.91
C GLY A 86 -4.92 -14.33 7.29
N GLY A 87 -5.26 -13.11 7.63
CA GLY A 87 -4.70 -11.92 7.01
C GLY A 87 -5.40 -11.50 5.72
N GLY A 88 -4.90 -10.41 5.11
CA GLY A 88 -5.52 -9.81 3.94
C GLY A 88 -6.78 -9.01 4.25
N PHE A 89 -7.34 -8.42 3.20
CA PHE A 89 -8.53 -7.57 3.30
C PHE A 89 -9.61 -8.05 2.32
N PHE A 90 -10.84 -8.03 2.80
CA PHE A 90 -12.01 -8.22 1.94
C PHE A 90 -12.15 -7.03 0.98
N ASN A 91 -12.78 -7.29 -0.16
CA ASN A 91 -12.88 -6.32 -1.26
C ASN A 91 -13.55 -5.01 -0.81
N HIS A 92 -14.72 -5.10 -0.17
CA HIS A 92 -15.47 -3.95 0.32
C HIS A 92 -16.43 -4.35 1.45
N SER A 93 -17.04 -3.36 2.09
CA SER A 93 -18.07 -3.57 3.08
C SER A 93 -19.47 -3.42 2.48
N LEU A 94 -20.35 -4.35 2.82
CA LEU A 94 -21.77 -4.32 2.44
C LEU A 94 -22.57 -3.34 3.31
N ASP A 95 -21.99 -2.95 4.46
CA ASP A 95 -22.62 -2.05 5.42
C ASP A 95 -21.84 -0.73 5.60
N ARG A 96 -22.46 0.21 6.26
CA ARG A 96 -21.87 1.51 6.60
C ARG A 96 -20.70 1.40 7.57
N SER A 97 -20.73 0.39 8.45
CA SER A 97 -19.87 0.33 9.64
C SER A 97 -18.60 -0.52 9.46
N TRP A 98 -18.28 -0.95 8.24
CA TRP A 98 -17.12 -1.79 7.92
C TRP A 98 -17.15 -3.19 8.58
N ARG A 99 -18.34 -3.70 8.92
CA ARG A 99 -18.51 -4.96 9.66
C ARG A 99 -18.94 -6.13 8.81
N GLU A 100 -19.71 -5.87 7.75
CA GLU A 100 -20.20 -6.90 6.84
C GLU A 100 -19.38 -6.90 5.54
N PRO A 101 -18.28 -7.66 5.46
CA PRO A 101 -17.47 -7.70 4.27
C PRO A 101 -18.16 -8.43 3.13
N TYR A 102 -17.96 -7.96 1.91
CA TYR A 102 -18.25 -8.75 0.71
C TYR A 102 -17.37 -10.00 0.71
N PRO A 103 -17.93 -11.21 0.43
CA PRO A 103 -17.25 -12.48 0.67
C PRO A 103 -16.19 -12.82 -0.39
N GLU A 104 -15.27 -11.91 -0.61
CA GLU A 104 -14.16 -12.03 -1.55
C GLU A 104 -12.95 -11.26 -1.04
N ARG A 105 -11.77 -11.91 -1.02
CA ARG A 105 -10.48 -11.24 -0.78
C ARG A 105 -9.72 -11.11 -2.08
N ARG A 106 -9.42 -9.88 -2.48
CA ARG A 106 -8.71 -9.61 -3.73
C ARG A 106 -7.24 -9.32 -3.47
N THR A 107 -6.39 -9.90 -4.31
CA THR A 107 -4.94 -9.74 -4.26
C THR A 107 -4.52 -8.29 -4.51
N ASP A 108 -4.99 -7.69 -5.60
CA ASP A 108 -4.68 -6.31 -5.98
C ASP A 108 -5.14 -5.29 -4.91
N HIS A 109 -6.31 -5.50 -4.35
CA HIS A 109 -6.87 -4.62 -3.33
C HIS A 109 -6.10 -4.72 -2.01
N THR A 110 -5.78 -5.94 -1.58
CA THR A 110 -4.93 -6.14 -0.40
C THR A 110 -3.56 -5.51 -0.62
N ALA A 111 -2.92 -5.70 -1.78
CA ALA A 111 -1.63 -5.10 -2.10
C ALA A 111 -1.66 -3.56 -1.97
N LEU A 112 -2.65 -2.90 -2.55
CA LEU A 112 -2.82 -1.44 -2.45
C LEU A 112 -3.04 -0.97 -1.01
N LEU A 113 -3.80 -1.71 -0.20
CA LEU A 113 -3.98 -1.38 1.22
C LEU A 113 -2.70 -1.58 2.04
N LEU A 114 -1.89 -2.60 1.74
CA LEU A 114 -0.58 -2.78 2.38
C LEU A 114 0.37 -1.62 2.07
N LEU A 115 0.41 -1.15 0.82
CA LEU A 115 1.16 0.05 0.44
C LEU A 115 0.67 1.28 1.20
N THR A 116 -0.65 1.46 1.32
CA THR A 116 -1.25 2.57 2.06
C THR A 116 -0.95 2.50 3.56
N LEU A 117 -0.99 1.30 4.17
CA LEU A 117 -0.63 1.10 5.58
C LEU A 117 0.85 1.38 5.83
N THR A 118 1.72 0.96 4.91
CA THR A 118 3.16 1.28 5.01
C THR A 118 3.40 2.78 4.94
N GLU A 119 2.68 3.48 4.06
CA GLU A 119 2.75 4.95 4.00
C GLU A 119 2.24 5.59 5.30
N ALA A 120 1.11 5.11 5.86
CA ALA A 120 0.59 5.61 7.12
C ALA A 120 1.59 5.44 8.29
N LEU A 121 2.30 4.32 8.35
CA LEU A 121 3.32 4.05 9.38
C LEU A 121 4.53 5.01 9.31
N ARG A 122 4.78 5.69 8.20
CA ARG A 122 5.80 6.73 8.09
C ARG A 122 5.49 7.97 8.95
N TYR A 123 4.21 8.20 9.24
CA TYR A 123 3.77 9.35 10.07
C TYR A 123 3.78 9.05 11.57
N GLY A 124 3.93 7.80 11.96
CA GLY A 124 4.09 7.37 13.35
C GLY A 124 3.86 5.87 13.51
N PRO A 125 4.51 5.25 14.50
CA PRO A 125 4.31 3.84 14.78
C PRO A 125 2.89 3.59 15.29
N ASP A 126 2.19 2.63 14.71
CA ASP A 126 0.89 2.16 15.14
C ASP A 126 0.89 0.63 15.20
N PRO A 127 0.72 0.01 16.39
CA PRO A 127 0.73 -1.44 16.54
C PRO A 127 -0.40 -2.14 15.79
N LEU A 128 -1.56 -1.49 15.61
CA LEU A 128 -2.68 -2.04 14.84
C LEU A 128 -2.33 -2.13 13.35
N PHE A 129 -1.76 -1.05 12.79
CA PHE A 129 -1.34 -1.02 11.39
C PHE A 129 -0.18 -1.96 11.13
N SER A 130 0.80 -2.02 12.03
CA SER A 130 1.93 -2.95 11.92
C SER A 130 1.47 -4.40 11.93
N GLN A 131 0.50 -4.76 12.75
CA GLN A 131 -0.05 -6.12 12.77
C GLN A 131 -0.89 -6.40 11.51
N ALA A 132 -1.73 -5.45 11.06
CA ALA A 132 -2.50 -5.61 9.83
C ALA A 132 -1.58 -5.77 8.62
N LEU A 133 -0.50 -4.97 8.55
CA LEU A 133 0.54 -5.05 7.54
C LEU A 133 1.22 -6.43 7.56
N SER A 134 1.69 -6.88 8.73
CA SER A 134 2.36 -8.18 8.89
C SER A 134 1.47 -9.35 8.45
N ARG A 135 0.19 -9.38 8.89
CA ARG A 135 -0.73 -10.45 8.53
C ARG A 135 -1.14 -10.41 7.06
N GLY A 136 -1.35 -9.23 6.49
CA GLY A 136 -1.64 -9.10 5.06
C GLY A 136 -0.45 -9.53 4.18
N THR A 137 0.77 -9.22 4.62
CA THR A 137 2.01 -9.66 3.96
C THR A 137 2.15 -11.19 4.04
N ALA A 138 1.92 -11.78 5.21
CA ALA A 138 1.94 -13.24 5.38
C ALA A 138 0.89 -13.94 4.49
N TRP A 139 -0.32 -13.38 4.39
CA TRP A 139 -1.35 -13.91 3.49
C TRP A 139 -0.92 -13.92 2.02
N LEU A 140 -0.29 -12.85 1.53
CA LEU A 140 0.24 -12.82 0.15
C LEU A 140 1.33 -13.88 -0.05
N CYS A 141 2.24 -14.06 0.90
CA CYS A 141 3.27 -15.08 0.84
C CYS A 141 2.68 -16.49 0.82
N ASP A 142 1.73 -16.79 1.72
CA ASP A 142 1.07 -18.10 1.80
C ASP A 142 0.30 -18.41 0.51
N LEU A 143 -0.36 -17.40 -0.06
CA LEU A 143 -1.11 -17.54 -1.31
C LEU A 143 -0.17 -17.79 -2.50
N LEU A 144 0.99 -17.12 -2.56
CA LEU A 144 2.02 -17.39 -3.57
C LEU A 144 2.51 -18.82 -3.50
N GLU A 145 2.83 -19.33 -2.32
CA GLU A 145 3.30 -20.70 -2.11
C GLU A 145 2.22 -21.72 -2.49
N ALA A 146 0.96 -21.45 -2.12
CA ALA A 146 -0.16 -22.33 -2.45
C ALA A 146 -0.47 -22.41 -3.95
N HIS A 147 -0.14 -21.36 -4.71
CA HIS A 147 -0.45 -21.24 -6.14
C HIS A 147 0.79 -21.30 -7.06
N GLY A 148 1.90 -21.85 -6.59
CA GLY A 148 3.08 -22.11 -7.43
C GLY A 148 3.78 -20.85 -7.93
N GLY A 149 3.80 -19.78 -7.13
CA GLY A 149 4.57 -18.57 -7.39
C GLY A 149 3.81 -17.42 -8.05
N ARG A 150 2.52 -17.56 -8.34
CA ARG A 150 1.66 -16.47 -8.83
C ARG A 150 0.38 -16.36 -8.01
N LEU A 151 -0.19 -15.17 -7.97
CA LEU A 151 -1.37 -14.88 -7.16
C LEU A 151 -2.64 -14.85 -8.02
N PRO A 152 -3.69 -15.60 -7.61
CA PRO A 152 -4.99 -15.51 -8.25
C PRO A 152 -5.60 -14.11 -8.01
N VAL A 153 -6.53 -13.71 -8.86
CA VAL A 153 -7.20 -12.40 -8.73
C VAL A 153 -7.93 -12.28 -7.40
N ALA A 154 -8.55 -13.36 -6.93
CA ALA A 154 -9.31 -13.38 -5.69
C ALA A 154 -9.50 -14.78 -5.11
N GLU A 155 -9.63 -14.85 -3.78
CA GLU A 155 -10.18 -15.98 -3.04
C GLU A 155 -11.65 -15.71 -2.68
N HIS A 156 -12.48 -16.73 -2.80
CA HIS A 156 -13.88 -16.70 -2.38
C HIS A 156 -14.03 -17.21 -0.96
N THR A 157 -14.71 -16.46 -0.13
CA THR A 157 -14.82 -16.73 1.31
C THR A 157 -16.18 -17.32 1.72
N VAL A 158 -17.00 -17.67 0.72
CA VAL A 158 -18.25 -18.44 0.91
C VAL A 158 -18.08 -19.78 0.21
N LEU A 159 -18.27 -20.84 0.93
CA LEU A 159 -18.26 -22.20 0.41
C LEU A 159 -19.68 -22.63 0.00
N ARG A 160 -19.78 -23.51 -1.02
CA ARG A 160 -21.10 -24.01 -1.50
C ARG A 160 -21.94 -24.64 -0.39
N ASP A 161 -21.26 -25.34 0.52
CA ASP A 161 -21.90 -26.10 1.61
C ASP A 161 -21.91 -25.34 2.93
N ASP A 162 -21.30 -24.17 3.01
CA ASP A 162 -21.29 -23.27 4.18
C ASP A 162 -21.50 -21.81 3.76
N PRO A 163 -22.77 -21.39 3.59
CA PRO A 163 -23.09 -20.00 3.20
C PRO A 163 -22.76 -18.97 4.29
N GLN A 164 -22.52 -19.40 5.52
CA GLN A 164 -22.05 -18.52 6.60
C GLN A 164 -20.54 -18.29 6.52
N GLY A 165 -19.84 -19.21 5.88
CA GLY A 165 -18.42 -19.15 5.58
C GLY A 165 -17.50 -19.37 6.78
N PRO A 166 -16.23 -19.72 6.53
CA PRO A 166 -15.26 -20.07 7.55
C PRO A 166 -14.72 -18.86 8.34
N PHE A 167 -15.34 -17.69 8.22
CA PHE A 167 -14.96 -16.43 8.87
C PHE A 167 -15.88 -16.05 10.02
N LEU A 168 -16.86 -16.91 10.35
CA LEU A 168 -17.75 -16.77 11.48
C LEU A 168 -17.52 -17.91 12.49
N TYR A 169 -17.53 -17.59 13.77
CA TYR A 169 -17.07 -18.49 14.81
C TYR A 169 -18.14 -18.68 15.90
N HIS A 170 -18.28 -19.91 16.37
CA HIS A 170 -19.00 -20.20 17.61
C HIS A 170 -18.07 -20.03 18.80
N ARG A 171 -18.46 -19.23 19.79
CA ARG A 171 -17.70 -19.05 21.02
C ARG A 171 -17.37 -20.37 21.72
N ALA A 172 -18.34 -21.28 21.76
CA ALA A 172 -18.19 -22.58 22.42
C ALA A 172 -17.11 -23.45 21.74
N ASP A 173 -16.97 -23.36 20.42
CA ASP A 173 -15.98 -24.13 19.68
C ASP A 173 -14.58 -23.56 19.90
N LEU A 174 -14.46 -22.23 19.94
CA LEU A 174 -13.20 -21.54 20.28
C LEU A 174 -12.77 -21.88 21.72
N ALA A 175 -13.70 -21.82 22.69
CA ALA A 175 -13.41 -22.13 24.10
C ALA A 175 -13.00 -23.60 24.31
N ARG A 176 -13.49 -24.52 23.46
CA ARG A 176 -13.13 -25.94 23.52
C ARG A 176 -11.80 -26.25 22.84
N GLY A 177 -11.51 -25.55 21.75
CA GLY A 177 -10.37 -25.87 20.89
C GLY A 177 -9.10 -25.12 21.24
N LEU A 178 -9.20 -23.93 21.83
CA LEU A 178 -8.05 -23.09 22.14
C LEU A 178 -7.55 -23.34 23.58
N PRO A 179 -6.23 -23.49 23.76
CA PRO A 179 -5.66 -23.56 25.11
C PRO A 179 -5.68 -22.18 25.78
N GLU A 180 -5.65 -22.17 27.12
CA GLU A 180 -5.31 -20.96 27.88
C GLU A 180 -3.79 -20.72 27.79
N PRO A 181 -3.31 -19.46 27.65
CA PRO A 181 -4.08 -18.21 27.73
C PRO A 181 -4.61 -17.70 26.37
N ALA A 182 -4.46 -18.45 25.27
CA ALA A 182 -4.86 -18.00 23.92
C ALA A 182 -6.35 -17.63 23.84
N TYR A 183 -7.22 -18.49 24.43
CA TYR A 183 -8.65 -18.20 24.44
C TYR A 183 -8.97 -16.90 25.20
N ALA A 184 -8.40 -16.69 26.38
CA ALA A 184 -8.63 -15.49 27.20
C ALA A 184 -8.18 -14.20 26.48
N VAL A 185 -7.05 -14.25 25.77
CA VAL A 185 -6.55 -13.12 24.96
C VAL A 185 -7.52 -12.83 23.81
N LEU A 186 -7.93 -13.85 23.07
CA LEU A 186 -8.88 -13.70 21.96
C LEU A 186 -10.24 -13.22 22.45
N GLU A 187 -10.77 -13.81 23.52
CA GLU A 187 -12.07 -13.43 24.10
C GLU A 187 -12.05 -11.95 24.50
N THR A 188 -11.00 -11.50 25.18
CA THR A 188 -10.88 -10.11 25.63
C THR A 188 -10.71 -9.17 24.44
N LEU A 189 -9.76 -9.45 23.52
CA LEU A 189 -9.43 -8.56 22.41
C LEU A 189 -10.60 -8.38 21.43
N TYR A 190 -11.28 -9.49 21.12
CA TYR A 190 -12.38 -9.50 20.14
C TYR A 190 -13.77 -9.42 20.79
N GLY A 191 -13.85 -9.37 22.12
CA GLY A 191 -15.10 -9.23 22.85
C GLY A 191 -16.04 -10.40 22.65
N LEU A 192 -15.53 -11.64 22.69
CA LEU A 192 -16.35 -12.85 22.54
C LEU A 192 -17.24 -13.11 23.76
N ASP A 193 -16.97 -12.44 24.88
CA ASP A 193 -17.81 -12.38 26.08
C ASP A 193 -19.06 -11.50 25.91
N LYS A 194 -19.11 -10.69 24.85
CA LYS A 194 -20.23 -9.78 24.55
C LYS A 194 -21.24 -10.45 23.61
N ALA A 195 -22.28 -9.72 23.23
CA ALA A 195 -23.26 -10.22 22.25
C ALA A 195 -22.60 -10.50 20.90
N ALA A 196 -23.02 -11.59 20.26
CA ALA A 196 -22.62 -11.97 18.93
C ALA A 196 -22.98 -10.85 17.92
N ASN A 197 -22.14 -10.67 16.90
CA ASN A 197 -22.26 -9.57 15.92
C ASN A 197 -22.67 -10.06 14.52
N ALA A 198 -22.85 -11.36 14.35
CA ALA A 198 -23.31 -11.99 13.12
C ALA A 198 -24.36 -13.09 13.45
N GLY A 199 -25.58 -12.69 13.80
CA GLY A 199 -26.62 -13.60 14.28
C GLY A 199 -26.25 -14.24 15.63
N ARG A 200 -25.90 -15.55 15.62
CA ARG A 200 -25.42 -16.28 16.82
C ARG A 200 -23.92 -16.56 16.78
N LEU A 201 -23.22 -16.01 15.78
CA LEU A 201 -21.80 -16.20 15.52
C LEU A 201 -21.05 -14.90 15.75
N TRP A 202 -19.75 -15.01 15.90
CA TRP A 202 -18.82 -13.90 16.00
C TRP A 202 -18.00 -13.78 14.72
N ARG A 203 -18.08 -12.60 14.09
CA ARG A 203 -17.03 -12.12 13.20
C ARG A 203 -16.02 -11.38 14.06
N LEU A 204 -14.73 -11.67 13.86
CA LEU A 204 -13.71 -11.03 14.68
C LEU A 204 -13.63 -9.54 14.35
N GLU A 205 -13.76 -8.73 15.39
CA GLU A 205 -13.58 -7.29 15.40
C GLU A 205 -12.80 -6.93 16.65
N ARG A 206 -11.73 -6.18 16.54
CA ARG A 206 -11.02 -5.71 17.74
C ARG A 206 -11.89 -4.73 18.52
N ARG A 207 -12.34 -5.15 19.68
CA ARG A 207 -13.20 -4.36 20.57
C ARG A 207 -12.43 -3.69 21.68
N ASP A 208 -11.29 -4.25 22.06
CA ASP A 208 -10.44 -3.72 23.10
C ASP A 208 -9.07 -3.26 22.58
N SER A 209 -8.39 -2.40 23.35
CA SER A 209 -7.01 -2.03 23.10
C SER A 209 -6.07 -3.13 23.61
N TRP A 210 -4.88 -3.20 22.99
CA TRP A 210 -3.85 -4.14 23.43
C TRP A 210 -3.48 -3.96 24.91
N ARG A 211 -3.36 -2.71 25.35
CA ARG A 211 -3.08 -2.37 26.74
C ARG A 211 -4.17 -2.89 27.68
N SER A 212 -5.43 -2.71 27.33
CA SER A 212 -6.58 -3.23 28.12
C SER A 212 -6.54 -4.75 28.26
N VAL A 213 -6.14 -5.47 27.19
CA VAL A 213 -5.99 -6.94 27.23
C VAL A 213 -4.90 -7.36 28.20
N VAL A 214 -3.73 -6.77 28.09
CA VAL A 214 -2.57 -7.05 28.96
C VAL A 214 -2.90 -6.74 30.42
N ASP A 215 -3.44 -5.55 30.70
CA ASP A 215 -3.80 -5.11 32.06
C ASP A 215 -4.88 -6.02 32.69
N ARG A 216 -5.91 -6.41 31.91
CA ARG A 216 -7.02 -7.24 32.40
C ARG A 216 -6.61 -8.67 32.70
N LEU A 217 -5.73 -9.24 31.88
CA LEU A 217 -5.31 -10.62 32.03
C LEU A 217 -4.07 -10.79 32.93
N GLY A 218 -3.40 -9.70 33.31
CA GLY A 218 -2.19 -9.74 34.12
C GLY A 218 -1.02 -10.44 33.40
N LEU A 219 -1.02 -10.46 32.08
CA LEU A 219 0.04 -11.04 31.26
C LEU A 219 1.06 -9.96 30.90
N ASP A 220 2.32 -10.36 30.69
CA ASP A 220 3.23 -9.46 30.00
C ASP A 220 2.89 -9.36 28.50
N SER A 221 3.32 -8.27 27.86
CA SER A 221 2.95 -7.97 26.47
C SER A 221 3.48 -9.01 25.48
N SER A 222 4.60 -9.67 25.75
CA SER A 222 5.20 -10.71 24.91
C SER A 222 4.40 -11.99 25.00
N ALA A 223 4.10 -12.47 26.20
CA ALA A 223 3.30 -13.66 26.44
C ALA A 223 1.88 -13.52 25.85
N ALA A 224 1.28 -12.34 26.01
CA ALA A 224 -0.02 -12.07 25.42
C ALA A 224 -0.01 -12.09 23.88
N ARG A 225 1.08 -11.60 23.25
CA ARG A 225 1.25 -11.66 21.78
C ARG A 225 1.44 -13.09 21.29
N GLU A 226 2.29 -13.85 21.95
CA GLU A 226 2.52 -15.27 21.64
C GLU A 226 1.22 -16.07 21.75
N ALA A 227 0.43 -15.84 22.80
CA ALA A 227 -0.88 -16.45 22.99
C ALA A 227 -1.86 -16.05 21.87
N LEU A 228 -1.88 -14.76 21.47
CA LEU A 228 -2.71 -14.30 20.36
C LEU A 228 -2.32 -14.99 19.06
N GLU A 229 -1.04 -14.98 18.68
CA GLU A 229 -0.56 -15.58 17.44
C GLU A 229 -0.86 -17.08 17.41
N SER A 230 -0.54 -17.81 18.50
CA SER A 230 -0.85 -19.23 18.62
C SER A 230 -2.35 -19.53 18.45
N GLY A 231 -3.22 -18.70 19.03
CA GLY A 231 -4.67 -18.85 18.91
C GLY A 231 -5.16 -18.57 17.48
N LEU A 232 -4.64 -17.53 16.83
CA LEU A 232 -5.02 -17.19 15.46
C LEU A 232 -4.48 -18.23 14.46
N ASP A 233 -3.30 -18.79 14.68
CA ASP A 233 -2.76 -19.86 13.85
C ASP A 233 -3.57 -21.15 14.00
N TRP A 234 -3.98 -21.49 15.24
CA TRP A 234 -4.90 -22.60 15.45
C TRP A 234 -6.21 -22.41 14.66
N MET A 235 -6.82 -21.21 14.77
CA MET A 235 -8.04 -20.88 14.03
C MET A 235 -7.85 -20.94 12.51
N LYS A 236 -6.70 -20.48 12.00
CA LYS A 236 -6.36 -20.54 10.58
C LYS A 236 -6.29 -21.99 10.10
N ASN A 237 -5.65 -22.87 10.88
CA ASN A 237 -5.50 -24.29 10.54
C ASN A 237 -6.81 -25.10 10.61
N GLN A 238 -7.86 -24.56 11.27
CA GLN A 238 -9.19 -25.18 11.26
C GLN A 238 -10.04 -24.77 10.05
N ARG A 239 -9.59 -23.76 9.27
CA ARG A 239 -10.33 -23.32 8.08
C ARG A 239 -10.21 -24.34 6.95
N PRO A 240 -11.31 -24.62 6.23
CA PRO A 240 -11.23 -25.38 4.99
C PRO A 240 -10.47 -24.61 3.92
N ALA A 241 -10.00 -25.30 2.90
CA ALA A 241 -9.47 -24.67 1.70
C ALA A 241 -10.56 -23.80 1.04
N LEU A 242 -10.16 -22.63 0.58
CA LEU A 242 -11.05 -21.69 -0.09
C LEU A 242 -11.01 -21.88 -1.59
N ASP A 243 -12.13 -21.64 -2.26
CA ASP A 243 -12.17 -21.51 -3.71
C ASP A 243 -11.51 -20.21 -4.15
N PHE A 244 -10.99 -20.19 -5.38
CA PHE A 244 -10.37 -18.99 -5.96
C PHE A 244 -10.75 -18.82 -7.42
N THR A 245 -10.66 -17.58 -7.90
CA THR A 245 -10.78 -17.28 -9.34
C THR A 245 -9.44 -17.56 -10.00
N ALA A 246 -9.38 -18.61 -10.83
CA ALA A 246 -8.18 -19.05 -11.53
C ALA A 246 -7.81 -18.12 -12.70
N LEU A 247 -7.64 -16.83 -12.43
CA LEU A 247 -7.11 -15.81 -13.29
C LEU A 247 -5.96 -15.13 -12.54
N TYR A 248 -4.81 -15.05 -13.19
CA TYR A 248 -3.57 -14.55 -12.60
C TYR A 248 -3.10 -13.28 -13.34
N PRO A 249 -3.71 -12.11 -13.06
CA PRO A 249 -3.44 -10.88 -13.79
C PRO A 249 -2.07 -10.31 -13.47
N THR A 250 -1.35 -9.87 -14.49
CA THR A 250 -0.02 -9.25 -14.34
C THR A 250 -0.07 -8.02 -13.46
N LEU A 251 -1.05 -7.13 -13.67
CA LEU A 251 -1.23 -5.94 -12.82
C LEU A 251 -1.36 -6.31 -11.33
N GLY A 252 -2.22 -7.28 -11.00
CA GLY A 252 -2.44 -7.70 -9.61
C GLY A 252 -1.18 -8.31 -8.99
N ASN A 253 -0.47 -9.13 -9.74
CA ASN A 253 0.78 -9.76 -9.31
C ASN A 253 1.91 -8.73 -9.17
N ALA A 254 2.04 -7.77 -10.08
CA ALA A 254 3.03 -6.69 -9.99
C ALA A 254 2.77 -5.78 -8.76
N LEU A 255 1.52 -5.44 -8.49
CA LEU A 255 1.14 -4.72 -7.27
C LEU A 255 1.47 -5.51 -6.01
N ALA A 256 1.24 -6.83 -6.02
CA ALA A 256 1.58 -7.69 -4.89
C ALA A 256 3.10 -7.80 -4.70
N ALA A 257 3.88 -7.96 -5.77
CA ALA A 257 5.34 -7.95 -5.70
C ALA A 257 5.84 -6.63 -5.07
N ARG A 258 5.34 -5.48 -5.54
CA ARG A 258 5.62 -4.18 -4.96
C ARG A 258 5.25 -4.11 -3.47
N ALA A 259 4.05 -4.56 -3.10
CA ALA A 259 3.60 -4.55 -1.71
C ALA A 259 4.46 -5.44 -0.80
N LEU A 260 4.88 -6.62 -1.28
CA LEU A 260 5.77 -7.53 -0.56
C LEU A 260 7.16 -6.91 -0.34
N LEU A 261 7.72 -6.23 -1.34
CA LEU A 261 9.01 -5.54 -1.23
C LEU A 261 8.93 -4.37 -0.24
N VAL A 262 7.91 -3.52 -0.36
CA VAL A 262 7.72 -2.34 0.50
C VAL A 262 7.42 -2.75 1.95
N ALA A 263 6.48 -3.67 2.15
CA ALA A 263 6.12 -4.17 3.48
C ALA A 263 7.25 -5.01 4.09
N GLY A 264 7.92 -5.85 3.28
CA GLY A 264 9.07 -6.65 3.68
C GLY A 264 10.20 -5.78 4.22
N ALA A 265 10.53 -4.69 3.52
CA ALA A 265 11.53 -3.72 3.98
C ALA A 265 11.09 -3.00 5.26
N ALA A 266 9.83 -2.58 5.37
CA ALA A 266 9.30 -1.88 6.54
C ALA A 266 9.23 -2.78 7.79
N LEU A 267 8.96 -4.07 7.61
CA LEU A 267 8.84 -5.06 8.68
C LEU A 267 10.14 -5.84 8.93
N SER A 268 11.19 -5.62 8.14
CA SER A 268 12.41 -6.45 8.12
C SER A 268 12.08 -7.94 7.92
N ASN A 269 11.17 -8.24 7.00
CA ASN A 269 10.66 -9.57 6.70
C ASN A 269 11.31 -10.13 5.43
N GLU A 270 12.35 -10.96 5.60
CA GLU A 270 13.10 -11.55 4.49
C GLU A 270 12.24 -12.48 3.59
N ARG A 271 11.29 -13.23 4.17
CA ARG A 271 10.37 -14.06 3.38
C ARG A 271 9.58 -13.20 2.37
N ALA A 272 9.06 -12.07 2.81
CA ALA A 272 8.33 -11.15 1.94
C ALA A 272 9.23 -10.54 0.85
N LEU A 273 10.45 -10.14 1.20
CA LEU A 273 11.42 -9.62 0.23
C LEU A 273 11.76 -10.67 -0.84
N THR A 274 12.06 -11.89 -0.43
CA THR A 274 12.37 -13.02 -1.34
C THR A 274 11.20 -13.32 -2.27
N HIS A 275 9.98 -13.42 -1.74
CA HIS A 275 8.79 -13.67 -2.57
C HIS A 275 8.48 -12.52 -3.51
N GLY A 276 8.65 -11.27 -3.06
CA GLY A 276 8.45 -10.09 -3.91
C GLY A 276 9.43 -10.04 -5.08
N GLN A 277 10.70 -10.33 -4.84
CA GLN A 277 11.73 -10.42 -5.88
C GLN A 277 11.45 -11.57 -6.85
N ALA A 278 11.21 -12.78 -6.33
CA ALA A 278 10.94 -13.96 -7.15
C ALA A 278 9.71 -13.77 -8.05
N LEU A 279 8.62 -13.21 -7.51
CA LEU A 279 7.42 -12.92 -8.29
C LEU A 279 7.69 -11.90 -9.40
N LEU A 280 8.48 -10.86 -9.11
CA LEU A 280 8.84 -9.86 -10.10
C LEU A 280 9.71 -10.44 -11.22
N GLU A 281 10.71 -11.25 -10.87
CA GLU A 281 11.57 -11.95 -11.83
C GLU A 281 10.75 -12.88 -12.72
N GLU A 282 9.83 -13.63 -12.15
CA GLU A 282 8.92 -14.52 -12.86
C GLU A 282 8.04 -13.77 -13.88
N LEU A 283 7.53 -12.59 -13.50
CA LEU A 283 6.71 -11.74 -14.40
C LEU A 283 7.51 -11.15 -15.56
N LEU A 284 8.84 -11.09 -15.44
CA LEU A 284 9.75 -10.51 -16.43
C LEU A 284 10.49 -11.56 -17.28
N GLN A 285 10.19 -12.88 -17.11
CA GLN A 285 10.90 -13.95 -17.82
C GLN A 285 10.77 -13.85 -19.35
N ASP A 286 9.59 -13.51 -19.85
CA ASP A 286 9.32 -13.47 -21.30
C ASP A 286 9.71 -12.15 -21.98
N GLY A 287 10.37 -11.25 -21.25
CA GLY A 287 10.78 -9.95 -21.75
C GLY A 287 9.92 -8.80 -21.25
N VAL A 288 10.14 -7.60 -21.78
CA VAL A 288 9.46 -6.36 -21.38
C VAL A 288 8.59 -5.76 -22.50
N ASP A 289 8.81 -6.20 -23.75
CA ASP A 289 8.19 -5.60 -24.92
C ASP A 289 6.75 -6.09 -25.13
N ASP A 290 6.45 -7.31 -24.69
CA ASP A 290 5.10 -7.91 -24.81
C ASP A 290 4.70 -8.59 -23.49
N VAL A 291 4.50 -7.79 -22.45
CA VAL A 291 4.13 -8.29 -21.11
C VAL A 291 2.71 -8.87 -21.15
N PRO A 292 2.52 -10.17 -20.90
CA PRO A 292 1.19 -10.78 -20.88
C PRO A 292 0.31 -10.13 -19.81
N LEU A 293 -0.96 -9.86 -20.15
CA LEU A 293 -1.91 -9.26 -19.20
C LEU A 293 -2.41 -10.23 -18.13
N ALA A 294 -2.42 -11.52 -18.44
CA ALA A 294 -2.76 -12.58 -17.50
C ALA A 294 -2.04 -13.88 -17.84
N TRP A 295 -1.97 -14.76 -16.87
CA TRP A 295 -1.24 -16.02 -16.93
C TRP A 295 -2.15 -17.19 -16.55
N GLY A 296 -1.90 -18.34 -17.13
CA GLY A 296 -2.51 -19.62 -16.78
C GLY A 296 -1.44 -20.65 -16.40
N LEU A 297 -1.75 -21.56 -15.50
CA LEU A 297 -0.85 -22.66 -15.12
C LEU A 297 -1.04 -23.83 -16.09
N GLY A 298 -0.04 -24.08 -16.94
CA GLY A 298 0.01 -25.22 -17.85
C GLY A 298 0.80 -26.40 -17.25
N GLU A 299 0.91 -27.51 -18.00
CA GLU A 299 1.66 -28.70 -17.57
C GLU A 299 3.16 -28.44 -17.39
N MET A 300 3.71 -27.49 -18.14
CA MET A 300 5.14 -27.15 -18.14
C MET A 300 5.48 -25.89 -17.32
N GLY A 301 4.51 -25.29 -16.63
CA GLY A 301 4.67 -24.06 -15.86
C GLY A 301 3.69 -22.97 -16.28
N TRP A 302 4.02 -21.71 -15.93
CA TRP A 302 3.20 -20.56 -16.23
C TRP A 302 3.32 -20.16 -17.71
N LEU A 303 2.19 -19.94 -18.36
CA LEU A 303 2.09 -19.51 -19.76
C LEU A 303 1.14 -18.30 -19.85
N PRO A 304 1.33 -17.38 -20.84
CA PRO A 304 0.34 -16.35 -21.12
C PRO A 304 -1.06 -16.99 -21.31
N ASP A 305 -2.07 -16.44 -20.62
CA ASP A 305 -3.42 -16.99 -20.68
C ASP A 305 -4.10 -16.60 -22.01
N PRO A 306 -4.36 -17.56 -22.92
CA PRO A 306 -5.02 -17.26 -24.19
C PRO A 306 -6.48 -16.82 -24.02
N ALA A 307 -7.10 -17.08 -22.85
CA ALA A 307 -8.43 -16.64 -22.51
C ALA A 307 -8.43 -15.28 -21.79
N ALA A 308 -7.26 -14.66 -21.61
CA ALA A 308 -7.18 -13.30 -21.07
C ALA A 308 -8.05 -12.33 -21.87
N PRO A 309 -8.72 -11.38 -21.21
CA PRO A 309 -9.47 -10.36 -21.94
C PRO A 309 -8.54 -9.63 -22.92
N PRO A 310 -9.06 -9.14 -24.05
CA PRO A 310 -8.25 -8.42 -25.03
C PRO A 310 -7.52 -7.26 -24.35
N SER A 311 -6.29 -7.04 -24.78
CA SER A 311 -5.45 -5.97 -24.26
C SER A 311 -6.10 -4.62 -24.51
N THR A 312 -6.55 -3.97 -23.43
CA THR A 312 -6.91 -2.56 -23.52
C THR A 312 -5.69 -1.70 -23.19
N PRO A 313 -5.60 -0.47 -23.73
CA PRO A 313 -4.55 0.47 -23.38
C PRO A 313 -4.38 0.64 -21.87
N GLU A 314 -5.48 0.79 -21.13
CA GLU A 314 -5.46 0.94 -19.69
C GLU A 314 -4.84 -0.29 -19.00
N ALA A 315 -5.21 -1.48 -19.42
CA ALA A 315 -4.69 -2.71 -18.84
C ALA A 315 -3.18 -2.86 -19.08
N ARG A 316 -2.72 -2.52 -20.30
CA ARG A 316 -1.30 -2.54 -20.66
C ARG A 316 -0.51 -1.50 -19.88
N LEU A 317 -0.92 -0.24 -19.88
CA LEU A 317 -0.28 0.82 -19.11
C LEU A 317 -0.25 0.49 -17.61
N GLY A 318 -1.33 -0.09 -17.08
CA GLY A 318 -1.39 -0.51 -15.68
C GLY A 318 -0.39 -1.62 -15.36
N ALA A 319 -0.28 -2.64 -16.21
CA ALA A 319 0.67 -3.74 -16.04
C ALA A 319 2.11 -3.23 -16.13
N GLN A 320 2.47 -2.47 -17.18
CA GLN A 320 3.79 -1.89 -17.35
C GLN A 320 4.17 -0.95 -16.20
N GLY A 321 3.26 -0.04 -15.82
CA GLY A 321 3.49 0.91 -14.72
C GLY A 321 3.69 0.20 -13.38
N ALA A 322 2.86 -0.80 -13.05
CA ALA A 322 2.99 -1.57 -11.82
C ALA A 322 4.28 -2.40 -11.77
N LEU A 323 4.66 -3.04 -12.90
CA LEU A 323 5.93 -3.77 -13.02
C LEU A 323 7.13 -2.86 -12.84
N LEU A 324 7.13 -1.71 -13.50
CA LEU A 324 8.23 -0.75 -13.42
C LEU A 324 8.38 -0.19 -12.00
N LEU A 325 7.27 0.12 -11.31
CA LEU A 325 7.29 0.48 -9.90
C LEU A 325 7.82 -0.66 -9.03
N GLY A 326 7.45 -1.91 -9.31
CA GLY A 326 7.99 -3.10 -8.65
C GLY A 326 9.50 -3.25 -8.84
N ILE A 327 10.01 -3.05 -10.08
CA ILE A 327 11.44 -3.04 -10.39
C ILE A 327 12.17 -1.99 -9.54
N PHE A 328 11.65 -0.77 -9.46
CA PHE A 328 12.28 0.28 -8.66
C PHE A 328 12.27 -0.03 -7.16
N GLU A 329 11.22 -0.64 -6.63
CA GLU A 329 11.22 -1.09 -5.23
C GLU A 329 12.28 -2.19 -5.00
N ALA A 330 12.44 -3.14 -5.92
CA ALA A 330 13.46 -4.18 -5.82
C ALA A 330 14.88 -3.58 -5.88
N LEU A 331 15.14 -2.64 -6.80
CA LEU A 331 16.41 -1.94 -6.92
C LEU A 331 16.76 -1.07 -5.71
N GLN A 332 15.78 -0.64 -4.94
CA GLN A 332 16.01 0.02 -3.66
C GLN A 332 16.44 -0.97 -2.57
N VAL A 333 15.96 -2.22 -2.63
CA VAL A 333 16.34 -3.27 -1.67
C VAL A 333 17.76 -3.75 -1.95
N ASP A 334 17.99 -4.16 -3.21
CA ASP A 334 19.30 -4.59 -3.69
C ASP A 334 19.44 -4.24 -5.18
N TRP A 335 20.56 -3.59 -5.53
CA TRP A 335 20.78 -3.15 -6.90
C TRP A 335 21.24 -4.29 -7.79
N HIS A 336 20.43 -4.65 -8.77
CA HIS A 336 20.74 -5.67 -9.75
C HIS A 336 20.83 -5.07 -11.17
N PRO A 337 22.03 -5.10 -11.84
CA PRO A 337 22.25 -4.42 -13.12
C PRO A 337 21.30 -4.88 -14.24
N LEU A 338 20.98 -6.18 -14.32
CA LEU A 338 20.06 -6.70 -15.33
C LEU A 338 18.63 -6.23 -15.08
N LEU A 339 18.23 -6.13 -13.81
CA LEU A 339 16.91 -5.62 -13.46
C LEU A 339 16.80 -4.12 -13.77
N ALA A 340 17.87 -3.35 -13.55
CA ALA A 340 17.93 -1.96 -13.93
C ALA A 340 17.81 -1.77 -15.45
N ALA A 341 18.53 -2.57 -16.24
CA ALA A 341 18.44 -2.53 -17.70
C ALA A 341 17.04 -2.92 -18.21
N ARG A 342 16.40 -3.91 -17.60
CA ARG A 342 15.00 -4.25 -17.90
C ARG A 342 14.03 -3.13 -17.53
N GLY A 343 14.29 -2.44 -16.43
CA GLY A 343 13.52 -1.27 -16.02
C GLY A 343 13.63 -0.13 -17.03
N GLU A 344 14.80 0.11 -17.59
CA GLU A 344 15.01 1.11 -18.63
C GLU A 344 14.27 0.75 -19.93
N GLN A 345 14.37 -0.51 -20.40
CA GLN A 345 13.63 -1.00 -21.56
C GLN A 345 12.11 -0.89 -21.38
N LEU A 346 11.61 -1.30 -20.22
CA LEU A 346 10.17 -1.18 -19.92
C LEU A 346 9.71 0.28 -19.85
N ALA A 347 10.55 1.20 -19.37
CA ALA A 347 10.25 2.62 -19.36
C ALA A 347 10.19 3.21 -20.79
N GLU A 348 11.04 2.73 -21.71
CA GLU A 348 10.99 3.11 -23.12
C GLU A 348 9.68 2.67 -23.77
N ALA A 349 9.29 1.40 -23.62
CA ALA A 349 8.02 0.86 -24.10
C ALA A 349 6.81 1.59 -23.50
N LEU A 350 6.85 1.88 -22.19
CA LEU A 350 5.83 2.64 -21.50
C LEU A 350 5.70 4.07 -22.04
N ALA A 351 6.82 4.74 -22.32
CA ALA A 351 6.82 6.09 -22.89
C ALA A 351 6.26 6.11 -24.32
N GLU A 352 6.53 5.07 -25.11
CA GLU A 352 5.97 4.89 -26.44
C GLU A 352 4.44 4.72 -26.36
N ASP A 353 3.94 3.81 -25.55
CA ASP A 353 2.50 3.60 -25.35
C ASP A 353 1.79 4.88 -24.85
N LEU A 354 2.36 5.58 -23.88
CA LEU A 354 1.82 6.86 -23.38
C LEU A 354 1.76 7.95 -24.44
N SER A 355 2.61 7.89 -25.46
CA SER A 355 2.62 8.88 -26.55
C SER A 355 1.45 8.75 -27.49
N PHE A 356 0.94 7.55 -27.71
CA PHE A 356 -0.10 7.24 -28.69
C PHE A 356 -1.51 7.22 -28.12
N GLU A 357 -1.69 7.01 -26.82
CA GLU A 357 -2.99 6.66 -26.27
C GLU A 357 -3.67 7.78 -25.48
N ALA A 358 -4.97 7.99 -25.78
CA ALA A 358 -5.88 8.75 -24.92
C ALA A 358 -6.57 7.74 -23.97
N VAL A 359 -6.21 7.77 -22.68
CA VAL A 359 -6.70 6.85 -21.66
C VAL A 359 -7.49 7.61 -20.62
N GLU A 360 -8.65 7.09 -20.23
CA GLU A 360 -9.37 7.59 -19.07
C GLU A 360 -8.55 7.39 -17.80
N ALA A 361 -8.46 8.42 -16.98
CA ALA A 361 -7.47 8.49 -15.90
C ALA A 361 -8.07 8.55 -14.49
N GLY A 362 -9.34 8.23 -14.34
CA GLY A 362 -10.02 8.31 -13.05
C GLY A 362 -9.63 7.17 -12.09
N ASP A 363 -9.44 7.50 -10.82
CA ASP A 363 -9.39 6.51 -9.75
C ASP A 363 -10.79 5.93 -9.52
N GLY A 364 -10.86 4.61 -9.42
CA GLY A 364 -12.06 3.91 -9.00
C GLY A 364 -11.89 3.34 -7.59
N ALA A 365 -12.37 2.11 -7.36
CA ALA A 365 -12.06 1.35 -6.16
C ALA A 365 -10.54 1.07 -6.02
N ARG A 366 -9.79 1.20 -7.12
CA ARG A 366 -8.33 1.04 -7.25
C ARG A 366 -7.71 2.31 -7.82
N GLN A 367 -6.40 2.43 -7.67
CA GLN A 367 -5.62 3.50 -8.30
C GLN A 367 -5.71 3.40 -9.83
N SER A 368 -5.75 4.54 -10.50
CA SER A 368 -5.76 4.64 -11.96
C SER A 368 -4.51 3.99 -12.59
N PRO A 369 -4.68 3.11 -13.59
CA PRO A 369 -3.56 2.56 -14.37
C PRO A 369 -2.66 3.62 -14.99
N LEU A 370 -3.27 4.66 -15.57
CA LEU A 370 -2.51 5.77 -16.17
C LEU A 370 -1.65 6.50 -15.13
N ILE A 371 -2.17 6.75 -13.93
CA ILE A 371 -1.38 7.45 -12.90
C ILE A 371 -0.22 6.58 -12.39
N MET A 372 -0.40 5.26 -12.27
CA MET A 372 0.72 4.36 -11.98
C MET A 372 1.79 4.42 -13.07
N ALA A 373 1.38 4.42 -14.33
CA ALA A 373 2.29 4.55 -15.48
C ALA A 373 3.05 5.88 -15.46
N LEU A 374 2.38 7.00 -15.18
CA LEU A 374 3.00 8.32 -15.08
C LEU A 374 3.97 8.42 -13.90
N GLU A 375 3.61 7.87 -12.73
CA GLU A 375 4.51 7.81 -11.58
C GLU A 375 5.78 7.03 -11.93
N ALA A 376 5.63 5.85 -12.52
CA ALA A 376 6.74 5.00 -12.94
C ALA A 376 7.65 5.70 -13.97
N LEU A 377 7.07 6.33 -14.99
CA LEU A 377 7.82 7.05 -16.01
C LEU A 377 8.61 8.23 -15.44
N LEU A 378 8.03 8.98 -14.51
CA LEU A 378 8.72 10.12 -13.86
C LEU A 378 9.89 9.66 -12.99
N ILE A 379 9.78 8.52 -12.32
CA ILE A 379 10.90 7.91 -11.59
C ILE A 379 11.99 7.45 -12.56
N ALA A 380 11.60 6.75 -13.63
CA ALA A 380 12.52 6.33 -14.68
C ALA A 380 13.26 7.52 -15.32
N ALA A 381 12.51 8.57 -15.66
CA ALA A 381 13.07 9.79 -16.24
C ALA A 381 14.17 10.40 -15.36
N ALA A 382 13.95 10.47 -14.05
CA ALA A 382 14.94 10.95 -13.11
C ALA A 382 16.11 9.97 -12.97
N LEU A 383 15.86 8.67 -12.78
CA LEU A 383 16.89 7.66 -12.56
C LEU A 383 17.82 7.50 -13.76
N PHE A 384 17.24 7.43 -14.97
CA PHE A 384 18.00 7.25 -16.23
C PHE A 384 18.35 8.55 -16.94
N GLN A 385 18.10 9.70 -16.31
CA GLN A 385 18.42 11.05 -16.83
C GLN A 385 17.81 11.33 -18.22
N ASN A 386 16.56 10.88 -18.44
CA ASN A 386 15.85 11.04 -19.70
C ASN A 386 14.85 12.20 -19.65
N SER A 387 15.25 13.37 -20.15
CA SER A 387 14.41 14.57 -20.14
C SER A 387 13.17 14.49 -21.04
N SER A 388 13.18 13.64 -22.07
CA SER A 388 12.02 13.46 -22.94
C SER A 388 10.91 12.69 -22.23
N TRP A 389 11.24 11.69 -21.43
CA TRP A 389 10.30 10.97 -20.57
C TRP A 389 9.70 11.88 -19.49
N GLU A 390 10.53 12.74 -18.88
CA GLU A 390 10.03 13.73 -17.92
C GLU A 390 9.03 14.69 -18.57
N ALA A 391 9.40 15.24 -19.73
CA ALA A 391 8.53 16.16 -20.46
C ALA A 391 7.20 15.52 -20.84
N LEU A 392 7.22 14.25 -21.29
CA LEU A 392 6.01 13.47 -21.60
C LEU A 392 5.16 13.25 -20.35
N GLY A 393 5.75 12.74 -19.26
CA GLY A 393 5.06 12.45 -18.01
C GLY A 393 4.41 13.70 -17.41
N ARG A 394 5.14 14.82 -17.36
CA ARG A 394 4.61 16.12 -16.90
C ARG A 394 3.51 16.67 -17.80
N LYS A 395 3.65 16.55 -19.14
CA LYS A 395 2.62 16.96 -20.09
C LYS A 395 1.33 16.19 -19.84
N LYS A 396 1.39 14.86 -19.81
CA LYS A 396 0.24 13.99 -19.59
C LYS A 396 -0.42 14.25 -18.22
N LEU A 397 0.37 14.40 -17.16
CA LEU A 397 -0.14 14.75 -15.84
C LEU A 397 -0.86 16.10 -15.83
N ASN A 398 -0.33 17.10 -16.52
CA ASN A 398 -0.96 18.42 -16.61
C ASN A 398 -2.27 18.38 -17.40
N GLU A 399 -2.40 17.52 -18.43
CA GLU A 399 -3.63 17.31 -19.19
C GLU A 399 -4.77 16.83 -18.28
N LEU A 400 -4.45 16.06 -17.21
CA LEU A 400 -5.44 15.59 -16.23
C LEU A 400 -5.99 16.68 -15.31
N SER A 401 -5.37 17.84 -15.26
CA SER A 401 -5.84 18.95 -14.43
C SER A 401 -7.24 19.45 -14.84
N SER A 402 -7.60 19.34 -16.10
CA SER A 402 -8.92 19.74 -16.60
C SER A 402 -10.05 18.82 -16.11
N PRO A 403 -10.01 17.49 -16.36
CA PRO A 403 -11.06 16.59 -15.85
C PRO A 403 -11.05 16.49 -14.32
N ALA A 404 -9.88 16.62 -13.66
CA ALA A 404 -9.77 16.59 -12.21
C ALA A 404 -10.53 17.73 -11.50
N ARG A 405 -10.72 18.88 -12.15
CA ARG A 405 -11.54 19.97 -11.60
C ARG A 405 -13.00 19.61 -11.47
N GLY A 406 -13.53 18.87 -12.45
CA GLY A 406 -14.92 18.43 -12.43
C GLY A 406 -15.17 17.22 -11.51
N ARG A 407 -14.13 16.41 -11.25
CA ARG A 407 -14.23 15.15 -10.49
C ARG A 407 -13.05 14.98 -9.54
N PRO A 408 -12.84 15.87 -8.56
CA PRO A 408 -11.59 15.89 -7.79
C PRO A 408 -11.33 14.59 -7.02
N LEU A 409 -12.34 13.89 -6.52
CA LEU A 409 -12.17 12.62 -5.80
C LEU A 409 -11.75 11.47 -6.74
N HIS A 410 -12.14 11.50 -8.01
CA HIS A 410 -11.70 10.53 -9.01
C HIS A 410 -10.25 10.72 -9.47
N TYR A 411 -9.60 11.82 -9.12
CA TYR A 411 -8.23 12.13 -9.52
C TYR A 411 -7.31 12.32 -8.31
N ALA A 412 -7.62 11.61 -7.22
CA ALA A 412 -6.87 11.69 -5.98
C ALA A 412 -5.40 11.30 -6.14
N SER A 413 -5.13 10.21 -6.88
CA SER A 413 -3.75 9.78 -7.16
C SER A 413 -3.01 10.76 -8.09
N ALA A 414 -3.70 11.36 -9.07
CA ALA A 414 -3.12 12.42 -9.91
C ALA A 414 -2.79 13.67 -9.12
N LEU A 415 -3.68 14.09 -8.21
CA LEU A 415 -3.44 15.20 -7.28
C LEU A 415 -2.20 14.94 -6.43
N THR A 416 -2.10 13.74 -5.86
CA THR A 416 -0.94 13.33 -5.05
C THR A 416 0.36 13.38 -5.86
N LEU A 417 0.35 12.81 -7.08
CA LEU A 417 1.52 12.81 -7.94
C LEU A 417 1.93 14.22 -8.37
N ALA A 418 0.97 15.09 -8.67
CA ALA A 418 1.24 16.47 -9.08
C ALA A 418 1.81 17.35 -7.94
N GLN A 419 1.38 17.09 -6.70
CA GLN A 419 1.88 17.80 -5.52
C GLN A 419 3.20 17.25 -5.00
N GLN A 420 3.44 15.95 -5.19
CA GLN A 420 4.59 15.24 -4.67
C GLN A 420 5.24 14.45 -5.81
N LEU A 421 5.86 15.16 -6.75
CA LEU A 421 6.64 14.52 -7.80
C LEU A 421 7.75 13.65 -7.19
N PRO A 422 8.05 12.49 -7.78
CA PRO A 422 9.08 11.60 -7.27
C PRO A 422 10.45 12.28 -7.21
N GLU A 423 11.12 12.16 -6.08
CA GLU A 423 12.51 12.58 -5.89
C GLU A 423 13.40 11.34 -5.92
N VAL A 424 14.40 11.33 -6.77
CA VAL A 424 15.38 10.25 -6.86
C VAL A 424 16.69 10.68 -6.23
N VAL A 425 17.18 9.89 -5.27
CA VAL A 425 18.48 10.08 -4.61
C VAL A 425 19.32 8.85 -4.84
N VAL A 426 20.53 9.05 -5.34
CA VAL A 426 21.51 7.99 -5.54
C VAL A 426 22.63 8.11 -4.50
N LEU A 427 22.91 7.04 -3.80
CA LEU A 427 23.97 6.96 -2.81
C LEU A 427 25.20 6.31 -3.42
N ARG A 428 26.38 6.83 -3.05
CA ARG A 428 27.69 6.35 -3.49
C ARG A 428 28.56 5.93 -2.31
N GLY A 429 29.54 5.10 -2.58
CA GLY A 429 30.54 4.67 -1.59
C GLY A 429 30.27 3.29 -1.00
N PRO A 430 31.20 2.80 -0.17
CA PRO A 430 31.17 1.42 0.34
C PRO A 430 29.96 1.12 1.20
N ASP A 431 29.41 2.12 1.89
CA ASP A 431 28.29 1.96 2.81
C ASP A 431 26.93 2.38 2.20
N ALA A 432 26.89 2.63 0.87
CA ALA A 432 25.71 3.16 0.19
C ALA A 432 24.46 2.28 0.41
N GLY A 433 24.58 0.96 0.33
CA GLY A 433 23.47 0.02 0.56
C GLY A 433 22.92 0.08 2.00
N ALA A 434 23.79 0.09 3.00
CA ALA A 434 23.39 0.21 4.40
C ALA A 434 22.70 1.56 4.68
N ARG A 435 23.20 2.64 4.09
CA ARG A 435 22.60 3.98 4.19
C ARG A 435 21.26 4.06 3.47
N ALA A 436 21.12 3.44 2.29
CA ALA A 436 19.85 3.35 1.60
C ALA A 436 18.79 2.64 2.46
N THR A 437 19.17 1.54 3.10
CA THR A 437 18.31 0.82 4.04
C THR A 437 17.92 1.68 5.24
N ALA A 438 18.88 2.37 5.85
CA ALA A 438 18.64 3.26 6.99
C ALA A 438 17.71 4.44 6.59
N LEU A 439 17.88 5.04 5.42
CA LEU A 439 17.01 6.12 4.92
C LEU A 439 15.58 5.63 4.67
N ARG A 440 15.39 4.41 4.17
CA ARG A 440 14.06 3.82 3.97
C ARG A 440 13.35 3.52 5.29
N GLN A 441 14.08 3.05 6.29
CA GLN A 441 13.55 2.70 7.62
C GLN A 441 13.45 3.91 8.56
N GLY A 442 14.23 4.96 8.31
CA GLY A 442 14.41 6.08 9.23
C GLY A 442 13.36 7.19 9.12
N ALA A 443 13.38 8.06 10.14
CA ALA A 443 12.49 9.22 10.27
C ALA A 443 12.76 10.33 9.25
N GLU A 444 13.91 10.35 8.59
CA GLU A 444 14.30 11.41 7.63
C GLU A 444 13.53 11.34 6.31
N GLY A 445 13.02 10.15 5.93
CA GLY A 445 12.08 9.99 4.83
C GLY A 445 10.68 10.55 5.09
N ARG A 446 10.40 11.07 6.28
CA ARG A 446 9.05 11.40 6.78
C ARG A 446 8.53 12.78 6.39
N LYS A 447 9.29 13.62 5.72
CA LYS A 447 8.83 14.96 5.33
C LYS A 447 8.40 15.00 3.87
N GLY A 448 7.18 14.56 3.62
CA GLY A 448 6.33 15.06 2.53
C GLY A 448 6.70 14.69 1.09
N PHE A 449 7.82 14.01 0.83
CA PHE A 449 8.23 13.66 -0.53
C PHE A 449 8.31 12.15 -0.72
N ARG A 450 7.80 11.65 -1.85
CA ARG A 450 8.05 10.29 -2.33
C ARG A 450 9.50 10.22 -2.79
N ARG A 451 10.40 9.86 -1.86
CA ARG A 451 11.82 9.74 -2.12
C ARG A 451 12.16 8.30 -2.51
N TRP A 452 12.81 8.17 -3.65
CA TRP A 452 13.36 6.92 -4.14
C TRP A 452 14.87 6.93 -3.93
N THR A 453 15.40 5.93 -3.22
CA THR A 453 16.80 5.91 -2.80
C THR A 453 17.47 4.66 -3.34
N PHE A 454 18.48 4.86 -4.19
CA PHE A 454 19.21 3.80 -4.86
C PHE A 454 20.68 3.80 -4.47
N ALA A 455 21.31 2.62 -4.48
CA ALA A 455 22.74 2.43 -4.21
C ALA A 455 23.40 1.61 -5.34
N PRO A 456 23.45 2.12 -6.58
CA PRO A 456 24.01 1.42 -7.71
C PRO A 456 25.55 1.28 -7.60
N PRO A 457 26.14 0.23 -8.24
CA PRO A 457 27.57 0.04 -8.26
C PRO A 457 28.27 1.10 -9.13
N ALA A 458 29.56 1.31 -8.88
CA ALA A 458 30.37 2.31 -9.59
C ALA A 458 30.31 2.23 -11.12
N PRO A 459 30.34 1.06 -11.79
CA PRO A 459 30.22 1.00 -13.25
C PRO A 459 28.91 1.58 -13.79
N TRP A 460 27.78 1.36 -13.08
CA TRP A 460 26.50 1.94 -13.48
C TRP A 460 26.51 3.46 -13.27
N LEU A 461 27.05 3.93 -12.17
CA LEU A 461 27.19 5.36 -11.88
C LEU A 461 28.00 6.06 -12.97
N ALA A 462 29.13 5.49 -13.38
CA ALA A 462 29.98 6.06 -14.43
C ALA A 462 29.27 6.14 -15.80
N ALA A 463 28.33 5.24 -16.08
CA ALA A 463 27.58 5.24 -17.34
C ALA A 463 26.37 6.20 -17.34
N HIS A 464 25.74 6.44 -16.20
CA HIS A 464 24.44 7.12 -16.13
C HIS A 464 24.50 8.45 -15.36
N VAL A 465 25.53 8.72 -14.59
CA VAL A 465 25.63 9.92 -13.74
C VAL A 465 26.88 10.72 -14.11
N THR A 466 26.69 11.87 -14.75
CA THR A 466 27.75 12.78 -15.20
C THR A 466 28.06 13.83 -14.14
N ASP A 467 28.31 13.45 -12.89
CA ASP A 467 28.66 14.40 -11.85
C ASP A 467 30.19 14.43 -11.60
N GLU A 468 30.78 15.60 -11.62
CA GLU A 468 32.21 15.84 -11.33
C GLU A 468 32.53 15.84 -9.82
N GLY A 469 31.51 15.71 -8.94
CA GLY A 469 31.65 15.85 -7.49
C GLY A 469 32.17 14.60 -6.80
N GLU A 470 33.45 14.37 -6.68
CA GLU A 470 34.04 13.31 -5.83
C GLU A 470 33.78 13.46 -4.31
N ARG A 471 33.21 14.61 -3.89
CA ARG A 471 33.07 14.94 -2.45
C ARG A 471 31.79 14.49 -1.79
N TRP A 472 30.77 14.13 -2.55
CA TRP A 472 29.44 13.85 -2.02
C TRP A 472 29.09 12.38 -2.20
N ASP A 473 28.57 11.80 -1.16
CA ASP A 473 28.10 10.42 -1.13
C ASP A 473 26.59 10.28 -1.43
N GLN A 474 25.91 11.40 -1.68
CA GLN A 474 24.52 11.48 -2.12
C GLN A 474 24.39 12.37 -3.37
N LEU A 475 23.61 11.91 -4.31
CA LEU A 475 23.25 12.66 -5.52
C LEU A 475 21.73 12.74 -5.64
N ARG A 476 21.25 13.93 -5.91
CA ARG A 476 19.87 14.11 -6.35
C ARG A 476 19.86 14.11 -7.87
N LEU A 477 19.25 13.10 -8.47
CA LEU A 477 19.08 13.04 -9.91
C LEU A 477 17.82 13.81 -10.31
N THR A 478 17.97 14.63 -11.35
CA THR A 478 16.87 15.34 -12.00
C THR A 478 16.94 15.04 -13.48
N ALA A 479 15.78 14.86 -14.12
CA ALA A 479 15.75 14.59 -15.56
C ALA A 479 16.17 15.81 -16.41
N THR A 480 16.02 17.03 -15.91
CA THR A 480 16.23 18.28 -16.64
C THR A 480 17.63 18.88 -16.51
N GLY A 481 18.54 18.24 -15.81
CA GLY A 481 19.87 18.81 -15.59
C GLY A 481 20.89 17.79 -15.10
N PRO A 482 22.15 18.21 -14.97
CA PRO A 482 23.19 17.36 -14.41
C PRO A 482 22.84 16.95 -12.99
N ALA A 483 23.34 15.80 -12.56
CA ALA A 483 23.16 15.31 -11.20
C ALA A 483 23.64 16.37 -10.19
N GLN A 484 22.77 16.71 -9.22
CA GLN A 484 23.12 17.66 -8.17
C GLN A 484 23.71 16.92 -6.98
N SER A 485 24.91 17.33 -6.56
CA SER A 485 25.54 16.81 -5.36
C SER A 485 24.86 17.40 -4.12
N ILE A 486 24.44 16.54 -3.19
CA ILE A 486 23.82 16.97 -1.93
C ILE A 486 24.86 16.85 -0.82
N ALA A 487 25.21 17.98 -0.18
CA ALA A 487 26.08 17.96 0.99
C ALA A 487 25.46 17.04 2.06
N PRO A 488 26.29 16.23 2.76
CA PRO A 488 25.82 15.58 3.96
C PRO A 488 25.26 16.66 4.90
N PRO A 489 24.13 16.42 5.59
CA PRO A 489 23.66 17.37 6.59
C PRO A 489 24.83 17.66 7.53
N GLU A 490 25.17 18.95 7.70
CA GLU A 490 26.15 19.36 8.69
C GLU A 490 25.77 18.65 9.97
N ALA A 491 26.71 17.90 10.55
CA ALA A 491 26.48 17.20 11.82
C ALA A 491 26.00 18.31 12.77
N SER A 492 24.72 18.34 13.07
CA SER A 492 24.17 19.31 14.01
C SER A 492 24.98 19.11 15.28
N GLU A 493 25.75 20.12 15.67
CA GLU A 493 26.46 20.10 16.93
C GLU A 493 25.43 19.65 17.98
N ALA A 494 25.70 18.52 18.59
CA ALA A 494 24.88 18.00 19.68
C ALA A 494 24.73 19.14 20.68
N PRO A 495 23.51 19.52 21.10
CA PRO A 495 23.33 20.59 22.04
C PRO A 495 24.13 20.24 23.30
N ARG A 496 25.22 20.99 23.54
CA ARG A 496 25.99 20.89 24.76
C ARG A 496 25.08 21.24 25.91
N GLY A 497 24.77 20.27 26.70
CA GLY A 497 24.38 20.23 28.08
C GLY A 497 23.51 21.37 28.63
N GLY A 498 22.40 21.01 29.11
CA GLY A 498 21.51 21.82 29.92
C GLY A 498 20.16 21.16 30.11
N GLY A 499 20.16 19.90 30.46
CA GLY A 499 18.95 19.16 30.80
C GLY A 499 18.25 19.75 32.00
N LYS A 500 17.32 20.69 31.81
CA LYS A 500 16.27 20.95 32.79
C LYS A 500 15.25 19.83 32.65
N VAL A 501 15.33 18.87 33.58
CA VAL A 501 14.26 17.91 33.83
C VAL A 501 13.03 18.72 34.23
N LEU A 502 12.05 18.83 33.33
CA LEU A 502 10.72 19.31 33.69
C LEU A 502 10.02 18.19 34.47
N ALA A 503 9.99 18.34 35.79
CA ALA A 503 9.18 17.52 36.68
C ALA A 503 7.68 17.83 36.41
N PHE A 504 6.92 16.79 36.07
CA PHE A 504 5.45 16.87 36.02
C PHE A 504 4.90 17.07 37.43
N PRO A 505 3.98 18.00 37.67
CA PRO A 505 3.34 18.14 38.97
C PRO A 505 2.45 16.93 39.25
N GLY A 506 2.72 16.24 40.35
CA GLY A 506 1.87 15.18 40.87
C GLY A 506 0.50 15.71 41.30
N PRO A 507 -0.52 14.85 41.40
CA PRO A 507 -1.88 15.25 41.77
C PRO A 507 -1.92 15.79 43.20
N LYS A 508 -2.44 17.01 43.33
CA LYS A 508 -2.70 17.65 44.65
C LYS A 508 -3.73 16.82 45.41
N GLY A 509 -3.31 16.29 46.55
CA GLY A 509 -4.21 15.67 47.52
C GLY A 509 -5.25 16.70 48.02
N LYS A 510 -6.49 16.25 48.16
CA LYS A 510 -7.55 16.99 48.85
C LYS A 510 -7.24 17.05 50.37
N PRO A 511 -7.46 18.17 51.05
CA PRO A 511 -7.39 18.19 52.51
C PRO A 511 -8.61 17.49 53.11
N ALA A 512 -8.32 16.74 54.16
CA ALA A 512 -9.33 16.17 55.04
C ALA A 512 -10.04 17.28 55.85
N SER A 513 -11.33 17.26 55.85
CA SER A 513 -12.23 17.61 56.96
C SER A 513 -13.62 17.08 56.65
#